data_72a63e7d47ab5ae8518adc9c18db6e42
#
_entry.id   72a63e7d47ab5ae8518adc9c18db6e42
#
_cell.length_a   1.000
_cell.length_b   1.000
_cell.length_c   1.000
_cell.angle_alpha   90.00
_cell.angle_beta   90.00
_cell.angle_gamma   90.00
#
_symmetry.space_group_name_H-M   'P 1'
#
loop_
_entity.id
_entity.type
_entity.pdbx_description
1 polymer ?
#
loop_
_entity_poly.entity_id
_entity_poly.type
_entity_poly.pdbx_seq_one_letter_code
_entity_poly.pdbx_strand_id
1 'polypeptide(L)'
;MKPRQQASHTPANHARNGPGLPQERDWAAAFSLIELLIVMALMIILTTMFYGFASPNRQRAEKENCQQNLSKIYVAMQIYANDFKGNYPAANSAQTAEEALYLLVPRYTADTGIFICPGGRDSALPQGESFRNRKISYAYYMGAHPNDSQQALMSDRQVNTLAKDAGDVAFSTTGKAPGNNHHKYGGNVLFADGHLEMTPPKLAFSLVVTQGVVLLNPRP
;
A
#
# COMPACT_ATOMS: atom_id res chain seq x y z
N MET A 1 -113.20 -0.43 9.36
CA MET A 1 -112.70 -1.69 8.82
C MET A 1 -111.45 -2.11 9.59
N LYS A 2 -111.46 -3.32 10.19
CA LYS A 2 -110.45 -3.80 11.13
C LYS A 2 -109.22 -4.31 10.47
N PRO A 3 -108.08 -4.16 11.05
CA PRO A 3 -106.80 -4.72 10.63
C PRO A 3 -106.61 -6.11 11.13
N ARG A 4 -105.82 -6.95 10.41
CA ARG A 4 -105.43 -8.31 10.80
C ARG A 4 -104.01 -8.31 11.31
N GLN A 5 -103.89 -8.84 12.53
CA GLN A 5 -102.57 -9.20 13.12
C GLN A 5 -101.94 -10.36 12.37
N GLN A 6 -100.63 -10.27 12.18
CA GLN A 6 -99.84 -11.43 11.86
C GLN A 6 -98.65 -11.56 12.84
N ALA A 7 -98.52 -12.78 13.33
CA ALA A 7 -97.64 -13.21 14.37
C ALA A 7 -96.17 -13.26 13.97
N SER A 8 -95.32 -12.93 14.88
CA SER A 8 -93.91 -13.04 14.81
C SER A 8 -93.44 -14.50 14.95
N HIS A 9 -92.71 -15.02 14.00
CA HIS A 9 -91.90 -16.20 14.18
C HIS A 9 -90.44 -15.82 14.29
N THR A 10 -89.90 -16.10 15.47
CA THR A 10 -88.45 -15.99 15.71
C THR A 10 -87.76 -17.31 15.31
N PRO A 11 -86.78 -17.33 14.48
CA PRO A 11 -85.97 -18.53 14.26
C PRO A 11 -84.81 -18.57 15.29
N ALA A 12 -84.63 -19.71 15.91
CA ALA A 12 -83.59 -20.03 16.84
C ALA A 12 -82.22 -20.02 16.14
N ASN A 13 -81.33 -19.30 16.75
CA ASN A 13 -79.93 -19.20 16.33
C ASN A 13 -79.19 -20.42 16.81
N HIS A 14 -78.91 -21.36 15.89
CA HIS A 14 -77.95 -22.47 16.13
C HIS A 14 -76.55 -21.89 15.99
N ALA A 15 -75.87 -21.68 17.11
CA ALA A 15 -74.47 -21.41 17.16
C ALA A 15 -73.71 -22.65 16.68
N ARG A 16 -73.14 -22.62 15.49
CA ARG A 16 -72.14 -23.58 15.00
C ARG A 16 -70.82 -23.22 15.65
N ASN A 17 -70.38 -24.03 16.58
CA ASN A 17 -69.01 -24.08 17.04
C ASN A 17 -68.15 -24.61 15.85
N GLY A 18 -67.56 -23.71 15.09
CA GLY A 18 -66.48 -24.04 14.15
C GLY A 18 -65.19 -24.37 14.92
N PRO A 19 -64.38 -25.33 14.40
CA PRO A 19 -63.08 -25.60 14.99
C PRO A 19 -62.23 -24.34 14.99
N GLY A 20 -61.75 -23.92 16.19
CA GLY A 20 -60.87 -22.79 16.33
C GLY A 20 -59.61 -22.97 15.50
N LEU A 21 -59.32 -21.99 14.66
CA LEU A 21 -58.06 -21.89 13.97
C LEU A 21 -56.91 -21.93 15.00
N PRO A 22 -55.81 -22.64 14.69
CA PRO A 22 -54.68 -22.63 15.58
C PRO A 22 -54.16 -21.20 15.66
N GLN A 23 -54.17 -20.69 16.88
CA GLN A 23 -53.59 -19.38 17.21
C GLN A 23 -52.10 -19.47 16.91
N GLU A 24 -51.62 -18.80 15.86
CA GLU A 24 -50.22 -18.63 15.62
C GLU A 24 -49.60 -17.98 16.87
N ARG A 25 -48.77 -18.79 17.53
CA ARG A 25 -47.98 -18.26 18.64
C ARG A 25 -46.95 -17.33 17.99
N ASP A 26 -47.19 -16.03 18.09
CA ASP A 26 -46.16 -15.04 17.82
C ASP A 26 -44.99 -15.30 18.77
N TRP A 27 -43.98 -15.97 18.24
CA TRP A 27 -42.69 -16.11 18.90
C TRP A 27 -42.00 -14.72 18.86
N ALA A 28 -42.55 -13.76 19.60
CA ALA A 28 -41.79 -12.60 19.99
C ALA A 28 -40.65 -13.12 20.89
N ALA A 29 -39.54 -13.52 20.23
CA ALA A 29 -38.34 -13.92 20.93
C ALA A 29 -37.85 -12.68 21.71
N ALA A 30 -38.26 -12.56 22.98
CA ALA A 30 -37.70 -11.58 23.87
C ALA A 30 -36.24 -11.91 24.09
N PHE A 31 -35.32 -11.10 23.58
CA PHE A 31 -33.89 -11.25 23.80
C PHE A 31 -33.62 -11.30 25.32
N SER A 32 -32.93 -12.32 25.75
CA SER A 32 -32.46 -12.43 27.12
C SER A 32 -31.40 -11.33 27.37
N LEU A 33 -31.45 -10.72 28.53
CA LEU A 33 -30.47 -9.72 28.95
C LEU A 33 -29.03 -10.26 28.89
N ILE A 34 -28.87 -11.57 29.20
CA ILE A 34 -27.57 -12.26 29.11
C ILE A 34 -27.09 -12.40 27.64
N GLU A 35 -27.99 -12.65 26.69
CA GLU A 35 -27.67 -12.77 25.28
C GLU A 35 -27.20 -11.43 24.71
N LEU A 36 -27.85 -10.33 25.08
CA LEU A 36 -27.41 -8.98 24.72
C LEU A 36 -26.03 -8.69 25.29
N LEU A 37 -25.77 -9.05 26.54
CA LEU A 37 -24.49 -8.84 27.22
C LEU A 37 -23.36 -9.62 26.51
N ILE A 38 -23.61 -10.88 26.12
CA ILE A 38 -22.63 -11.70 25.40
C ILE A 38 -22.31 -11.07 24.02
N VAL A 39 -23.34 -10.62 23.29
CA VAL A 39 -23.15 -9.96 21.98
C VAL A 39 -22.33 -8.69 22.10
N MET A 40 -22.63 -7.86 23.10
CA MET A 40 -21.85 -6.63 23.38
C MET A 40 -20.40 -6.97 23.73
N ALA A 41 -20.17 -7.98 24.56
CA ALA A 41 -18.81 -8.42 24.91
C ALA A 41 -18.04 -8.90 23.68
N LEU A 42 -18.66 -9.73 22.83
CA LEU A 42 -18.07 -10.19 21.58
C LEU A 42 -17.77 -9.05 20.61
N MET A 43 -18.67 -8.07 20.49
CA MET A 43 -18.44 -6.90 19.64
C MET A 43 -17.24 -6.06 20.12
N ILE A 44 -17.11 -5.89 21.45
CA ILE A 44 -15.95 -5.19 22.03
C ILE A 44 -14.64 -5.94 21.74
N ILE A 45 -14.63 -7.26 21.93
CA ILE A 45 -13.45 -8.09 21.64
C ILE A 45 -13.09 -8.03 20.16
N LEU A 46 -14.05 -8.17 19.25
CA LEU A 46 -13.83 -8.10 17.81
C LEU A 46 -13.34 -6.71 17.38
N THR A 47 -13.94 -5.65 17.91
CA THR A 47 -13.50 -4.28 17.58
C THR A 47 -12.09 -4.00 18.10
N THR A 48 -11.73 -4.41 19.31
CA THR A 48 -10.37 -4.22 19.85
C THR A 48 -9.34 -5.00 19.04
N MET A 49 -9.63 -6.24 18.61
CA MET A 49 -8.77 -6.99 17.71
C MET A 49 -8.62 -6.27 16.36
N PHE A 50 -9.70 -5.78 15.76
CA PHE A 50 -9.67 -5.15 14.45
C PHE A 50 -8.90 -3.82 14.46
N TYR A 51 -9.09 -2.99 15.48
CA TYR A 51 -8.39 -1.69 15.60
C TYR A 51 -6.94 -1.83 16.09
N GLY A 52 -6.60 -2.87 16.84
CA GLY A 52 -5.25 -3.09 17.36
C GLY A 52 -4.21 -3.46 16.30
N PHE A 53 -4.62 -4.06 15.18
CA PHE A 53 -3.70 -4.55 14.13
C PHE A 53 -3.45 -3.54 12.99
N ALA A 54 -4.11 -2.38 12.96
CA ALA A 54 -4.32 -1.69 11.69
C ALA A 54 -3.23 -0.72 11.24
N SER A 55 -2.31 -0.18 12.04
CA SER A 55 -1.54 0.97 11.56
C SER A 55 -0.01 0.89 11.59
N PRO A 56 0.69 0.59 12.68
CA PRO A 56 2.16 0.60 12.66
C PRO A 56 2.78 -0.62 11.95
N ASN A 57 2.14 -1.78 12.05
CA ASN A 57 2.64 -3.02 11.45
C ASN A 57 2.54 -2.99 9.91
N ARG A 58 1.50 -2.38 9.37
CA ARG A 58 1.32 -2.23 7.92
C ARG A 58 2.44 -1.39 7.31
N GLN A 59 2.78 -0.25 7.88
CA GLN A 59 3.83 0.62 7.37
C GLN A 59 5.23 -0.02 7.41
N ARG A 60 5.48 -0.85 8.43
CA ARG A 60 6.72 -1.63 8.49
C ARG A 60 6.75 -2.70 7.41
N ALA A 61 5.66 -3.44 7.23
CA ALA A 61 5.55 -4.44 6.17
C ALA A 61 5.68 -3.80 4.76
N GLU A 62 5.10 -2.63 4.54
CA GLU A 62 5.26 -1.87 3.30
C GLU A 62 6.73 -1.47 3.06
N LYS A 63 7.45 -1.06 4.11
CA LYS A 63 8.88 -0.75 4.02
C LYS A 63 9.72 -1.98 3.69
N GLU A 64 9.43 -3.13 4.30
CA GLU A 64 10.07 -4.41 3.98
C GLU A 64 9.79 -4.86 2.55
N ASN A 65 8.56 -4.69 2.06
CA ASN A 65 8.21 -4.96 0.67
C ASN A 65 8.97 -4.05 -0.30
N CYS A 66 9.16 -2.77 0.03
CA CYS A 66 9.98 -1.86 -0.77
C CYS A 66 11.45 -2.29 -0.80
N GLN A 67 11.98 -2.79 0.32
CA GLN A 67 13.32 -3.38 0.37
C GLN A 67 13.45 -4.59 -0.57
N GLN A 68 12.45 -5.48 -0.58
CA GLN A 68 12.42 -6.61 -1.52
C GLN A 68 12.34 -6.16 -2.98
N ASN A 69 11.56 -5.10 -3.26
CA ASN A 69 11.51 -4.52 -4.60
C ASN A 69 12.86 -3.99 -5.05
N LEU A 70 13.56 -3.25 -4.19
CA LEU A 70 14.93 -2.76 -4.47
C LEU A 70 15.89 -3.93 -4.75
N SER A 71 15.80 -5.03 -4.00
CA SER A 71 16.60 -6.24 -4.27
C SER A 71 16.32 -6.83 -5.66
N LYS A 72 15.05 -6.90 -6.06
CA LYS A 72 14.66 -7.40 -7.40
C LYS A 72 15.15 -6.48 -8.52
N ILE A 73 15.07 -5.16 -8.32
CA ILE A 73 15.61 -4.18 -9.27
C ILE A 73 17.13 -4.35 -9.38
N TYR A 74 17.82 -4.55 -8.25
CA TYR A 74 19.26 -4.81 -8.26
C TYR A 74 19.64 -6.01 -9.12
N VAL A 75 18.92 -7.13 -9.01
CA VAL A 75 19.13 -8.30 -9.87
C VAL A 75 18.97 -7.94 -11.35
N ALA A 76 17.94 -7.19 -11.71
CA ALA A 76 17.75 -6.74 -13.10
C ALA A 76 18.89 -5.81 -13.57
N MET A 77 19.40 -4.93 -12.67
CA MET A 77 20.56 -4.09 -12.96
C MET A 77 21.85 -4.87 -13.14
N GLN A 78 22.05 -5.92 -12.36
CA GLN A 78 23.23 -6.80 -12.52
C GLN A 78 23.20 -7.55 -13.86
N ILE A 79 22.03 -8.03 -14.27
CA ILE A 79 21.87 -8.68 -15.59
C ILE A 79 22.14 -7.66 -16.71
N TYR A 80 21.63 -6.43 -16.56
CA TYR A 80 21.92 -5.34 -17.50
C TYR A 80 23.41 -5.03 -17.55
N ALA A 81 24.07 -4.87 -16.40
CA ALA A 81 25.49 -4.54 -16.31
C ALA A 81 26.37 -5.62 -16.96
N ASN A 82 25.98 -6.89 -16.88
CA ASN A 82 26.68 -7.98 -17.56
C ASN A 82 26.69 -7.80 -19.08
N ASP A 83 25.61 -7.29 -19.68
CA ASP A 83 25.52 -7.00 -21.12
C ASP A 83 26.26 -5.70 -21.51
N PHE A 84 26.40 -4.76 -20.56
CA PHE A 84 26.93 -3.41 -20.79
C PHE A 84 28.29 -3.15 -20.11
N LYS A 85 29.19 -4.14 -20.14
CA LYS A 85 30.59 -4.05 -19.66
C LYS A 85 30.71 -3.60 -18.19
N GLY A 86 29.77 -4.01 -17.36
CA GLY A 86 29.74 -3.67 -15.95
C GLY A 86 29.07 -2.33 -15.63
N ASN A 87 28.45 -1.65 -16.60
CA ASN A 87 27.79 -0.36 -16.34
C ASN A 87 26.31 -0.53 -16.06
N TYR A 88 25.83 0.20 -15.05
CA TYR A 88 24.40 0.32 -14.75
C TYR A 88 23.67 1.21 -15.77
N PRO A 89 22.32 1.17 -15.84
CA PRO A 89 21.56 1.96 -16.79
C PRO A 89 21.91 3.43 -16.72
N ALA A 90 22.29 4.01 -17.84
CA ALA A 90 22.62 5.43 -17.96
C ALA A 90 22.03 6.04 -19.24
N ALA A 91 21.46 7.22 -19.11
CA ALA A 91 20.99 8.04 -20.23
C ALA A 91 21.56 9.45 -20.10
N ASN A 92 22.31 9.90 -21.09
CA ASN A 92 23.09 11.15 -21.04
C ASN A 92 22.26 12.42 -20.78
N SER A 93 20.95 12.38 -20.98
CA SER A 93 20.04 13.50 -20.78
C SER A 93 18.96 13.21 -19.74
N ALA A 94 19.12 12.14 -18.94
CA ALA A 94 18.12 11.80 -17.95
C ALA A 94 17.99 12.89 -16.88
N GLN A 95 16.78 13.37 -16.68
CA GLN A 95 16.41 14.31 -15.63
C GLN A 95 15.67 13.61 -14.49
N THR A 96 15.13 12.43 -14.75
CA THR A 96 14.34 11.65 -13.79
C THR A 96 14.77 10.19 -13.77
N ALA A 97 14.50 9.50 -12.67
CA ALA A 97 14.87 8.10 -12.51
C ALA A 97 14.23 7.20 -13.58
N GLU A 98 13.02 7.52 -14.01
CA GLU A 98 12.31 6.81 -15.07
C GLU A 98 13.07 6.82 -16.40
N GLU A 99 13.73 7.92 -16.70
CA GLU A 99 14.44 8.11 -17.98
C GLU A 99 15.73 7.29 -18.09
N ALA A 100 16.22 6.77 -17.00
CA ALA A 100 17.34 5.84 -16.97
C ALA A 100 16.85 4.39 -16.76
N LEU A 101 15.97 4.17 -15.80
CA LEU A 101 15.57 2.83 -15.37
C LEU A 101 14.63 2.11 -16.36
N TYR A 102 13.93 2.84 -17.27
CA TYR A 102 13.09 2.19 -18.28
C TYR A 102 13.90 1.25 -19.20
N LEU A 103 15.22 1.43 -19.29
CA LEU A 103 16.11 0.55 -20.06
C LEU A 103 16.11 -0.89 -19.54
N LEU A 104 15.66 -1.12 -18.31
CA LEU A 104 15.55 -2.45 -17.74
C LEU A 104 14.31 -3.23 -18.27
N VAL A 105 13.30 -2.53 -18.80
CA VAL A 105 12.01 -3.13 -19.18
C VAL A 105 11.86 -3.16 -20.70
N PRO A 106 11.38 -4.27 -21.29
CA PRO A 106 11.03 -5.55 -20.64
C PRO A 106 12.17 -6.56 -20.58
N ARG A 107 13.34 -6.24 -21.17
CA ARG A 107 14.42 -7.22 -21.46
C ARG A 107 15.03 -7.84 -20.20
N TYR A 108 15.25 -7.04 -19.15
CA TYR A 108 15.93 -7.46 -17.91
C TYR A 108 14.94 -7.74 -16.77
N THR A 109 13.77 -7.15 -16.84
CA THR A 109 12.62 -7.48 -15.99
C THR A 109 11.31 -7.14 -16.70
N ALA A 110 10.36 -8.05 -16.68
CA ALA A 110 8.99 -7.79 -17.13
C ALA A 110 8.09 -7.32 -15.98
N ASP A 111 8.52 -7.53 -14.73
CA ASP A 111 7.78 -7.13 -13.54
C ASP A 111 7.99 -5.64 -13.26
N THR A 112 7.12 -4.82 -13.82
CA THR A 112 7.12 -3.36 -13.60
C THR A 112 6.59 -2.97 -12.23
N GLY A 113 5.88 -3.86 -11.54
CA GLY A 113 5.37 -3.63 -10.19
C GLY A 113 6.47 -3.40 -9.16
N ILE A 114 7.68 -3.93 -9.39
CA ILE A 114 8.84 -3.73 -8.51
C ILE A 114 9.30 -2.27 -8.44
N PHE A 115 8.95 -1.43 -9.41
CA PHE A 115 9.29 0.00 -9.42
C PHE A 115 8.31 0.86 -8.63
N ILE A 116 7.24 0.27 -8.08
CA ILE A 116 6.23 0.94 -7.27
C ILE A 116 6.34 0.51 -5.82
N CYS A 117 6.50 1.47 -4.92
CA CYS A 117 6.52 1.21 -3.49
C CYS A 117 5.10 1.07 -2.94
N PRO A 118 4.77 -0.04 -2.24
CA PRO A 118 3.44 -0.23 -1.65
C PRO A 118 3.08 0.81 -0.58
N GLY A 119 4.09 1.42 0.07
CA GLY A 119 3.89 2.52 1.02
C GLY A 119 3.70 3.88 0.37
N GLY A 120 3.87 3.99 -0.95
CA GLY A 120 3.65 5.19 -1.73
C GLY A 120 2.20 5.36 -2.17
N ARG A 121 1.95 6.44 -2.91
CA ARG A 121 0.65 6.74 -3.55
C ARG A 121 0.73 6.65 -5.07
N ASP A 122 1.79 6.04 -5.58
CA ASP A 122 2.03 5.95 -7.02
C ASP A 122 1.14 4.86 -7.64
N SER A 123 0.68 5.11 -8.87
CA SER A 123 -0.20 4.19 -9.58
C SER A 123 0.57 2.97 -10.08
N ALA A 124 -0.09 1.82 -10.11
CA ALA A 124 0.48 0.62 -10.70
C ALA A 124 0.89 0.85 -12.17
N LEU A 125 1.99 0.23 -12.56
CA LEU A 125 2.50 0.27 -13.94
C LEU A 125 1.96 -0.94 -14.73
N PRO A 126 1.70 -0.79 -16.05
CA PRO A 126 1.40 -1.92 -16.90
C PRO A 126 2.60 -2.87 -16.95
N GLN A 127 2.32 -4.17 -16.90
CA GLN A 127 3.35 -5.21 -16.92
C GLN A 127 4.06 -5.27 -18.28
N GLY A 128 5.39 -5.37 -18.25
CA GLY A 128 6.21 -5.54 -19.45
C GLY A 128 6.27 -4.33 -20.37
N GLU A 129 5.62 -3.22 -20.04
CA GLU A 129 5.65 -2.00 -20.84
C GLU A 129 6.67 -0.98 -20.30
N SER A 130 7.30 -0.23 -21.21
CA SER A 130 8.19 0.87 -20.81
C SER A 130 7.46 1.93 -20.01
N PHE A 131 8.03 2.30 -18.88
CA PHE A 131 7.49 3.34 -18.00
C PHE A 131 8.22 4.69 -18.12
N ARG A 132 8.97 4.93 -19.19
CA ARG A 132 9.75 6.18 -19.35
C ARG A 132 8.95 7.46 -19.05
N ASN A 133 7.67 7.48 -19.38
CA ASN A 133 6.78 8.62 -19.18
C ASN A 133 5.80 8.44 -18.00
N ARG A 134 6.01 7.44 -17.15
CA ARG A 134 5.16 7.12 -16.01
C ARG A 134 5.98 7.26 -14.73
N LYS A 135 5.32 7.61 -13.64
CA LYS A 135 5.93 7.82 -12.35
C LYS A 135 6.30 6.49 -11.68
N ILE A 136 7.51 6.45 -11.10
CA ILE A 136 7.98 5.37 -10.22
C ILE A 136 8.18 5.87 -8.78
N SER A 137 8.53 4.97 -7.87
CA SER A 137 8.60 5.30 -6.44
C SER A 137 10.03 5.46 -5.91
N TYR A 138 11.06 5.19 -6.70
CA TYR A 138 12.45 5.13 -6.24
C TYR A 138 13.32 6.15 -6.93
N ALA A 139 14.24 6.76 -6.16
CA ALA A 139 15.32 7.57 -6.69
C ALA A 139 16.48 6.67 -7.17
N TYR A 140 17.22 7.14 -8.18
CA TYR A 140 18.33 6.41 -8.79
C TYR A 140 19.60 7.28 -8.80
N TYR A 141 20.72 6.69 -8.41
CA TYR A 141 22.04 7.32 -8.39
C TYR A 141 22.81 6.87 -9.64
N MET A 142 22.54 7.54 -10.75
CA MET A 142 23.14 7.24 -12.06
C MET A 142 24.63 7.55 -12.03
N GLY A 143 25.45 6.61 -12.54
CA GLY A 143 26.91 6.73 -12.55
C GLY A 143 27.60 6.05 -11.36
N ALA A 144 26.87 5.43 -10.45
CA ALA A 144 27.45 4.62 -9.39
C ALA A 144 28.20 3.42 -9.97
N HIS A 145 29.39 3.14 -9.41
CA HIS A 145 30.23 2.03 -9.87
C HIS A 145 29.75 0.72 -9.25
N PRO A 146 29.57 -0.33 -10.08
CA PRO A 146 29.24 -1.66 -9.57
C PRO A 146 30.25 -2.15 -8.52
N ASN A 147 29.72 -2.86 -7.51
CA ASN A 147 30.46 -3.42 -6.39
C ASN A 147 31.12 -2.40 -5.43
N ASP A 148 30.79 -1.11 -5.53
CA ASP A 148 31.21 -0.12 -4.55
C ASP A 148 30.22 -0.07 -3.37
N SER A 149 30.64 -0.57 -2.23
CA SER A 149 29.81 -0.61 -1.01
C SER A 149 29.55 0.76 -0.37
N GLN A 150 30.24 1.79 -0.83
CA GLN A 150 30.09 3.15 -0.29
C GLN A 150 29.15 4.02 -1.17
N GLN A 151 28.85 3.58 -2.38
CA GLN A 151 27.99 4.31 -3.28
C GLN A 151 26.55 3.82 -3.25
N ALA A 152 25.61 4.73 -2.97
CA ALA A 152 24.22 4.43 -3.15
C ALA A 152 23.92 4.19 -4.63
N LEU A 153 23.07 3.21 -4.92
CA LEU A 153 22.56 2.91 -6.25
C LEU A 153 21.11 3.32 -6.40
N MET A 154 20.28 3.04 -5.43
CA MET A 154 18.88 3.43 -5.39
C MET A 154 18.43 3.73 -3.96
N SER A 155 17.38 4.52 -3.84
CA SER A 155 16.73 4.74 -2.55
C SER A 155 15.22 4.96 -2.72
N ASP A 156 14.49 4.90 -1.62
CA ASP A 156 13.14 5.43 -1.58
C ASP A 156 13.14 6.89 -2.03
N ARG A 157 12.03 7.37 -2.60
CA ARG A 157 11.87 8.76 -3.04
C ARG A 157 12.26 9.71 -1.93
N GLN A 158 13.06 10.73 -2.26
CA GLN A 158 13.53 11.68 -1.30
C GLN A 158 12.47 12.73 -0.92
N VAL A 159 12.54 13.17 0.33
CA VAL A 159 11.70 14.29 0.80
C VAL A 159 12.10 15.59 0.14
N ASN A 160 13.41 15.81 -0.02
CA ASN A 160 13.94 16.97 -0.74
C ASN A 160 14.35 16.53 -2.15
N THR A 161 13.55 16.91 -3.14
CA THR A 161 13.74 16.58 -4.55
C THR A 161 14.58 17.60 -5.32
N LEU A 162 15.21 18.58 -4.64
CA LEU A 162 16.12 19.52 -5.28
C LEU A 162 17.30 18.76 -5.89
N ALA A 163 17.84 19.31 -6.98
CA ALA A 163 19.06 18.79 -7.59
C ALA A 163 20.21 18.75 -6.56
N LYS A 164 21.06 17.74 -6.66
CA LYS A 164 22.20 17.52 -5.78
C LYS A 164 23.47 17.48 -6.61
N ASP A 165 24.45 18.27 -6.21
CA ASP A 165 25.79 18.24 -6.77
C ASP A 165 26.71 17.28 -6.00
N ALA A 166 27.86 16.96 -6.58
CA ALA A 166 28.87 16.18 -5.90
C ALA A 166 29.32 16.87 -4.59
N GLY A 167 29.29 16.14 -3.49
CA GLY A 167 29.57 16.67 -2.16
C GLY A 167 28.33 17.06 -1.35
N ASP A 168 27.17 17.19 -1.98
CA ASP A 168 25.92 17.45 -1.28
C ASP A 168 25.42 16.21 -0.51
N VAL A 169 24.80 16.47 0.62
CA VAL A 169 24.13 15.41 1.38
C VAL A 169 22.87 15.00 0.65
N ALA A 170 22.80 13.73 0.25
CA ALA A 170 21.68 13.18 -0.53
C ALA A 170 20.35 13.21 0.23
N PHE A 171 20.40 13.17 1.55
CA PHE A 171 19.22 13.16 2.41
C PHE A 171 19.12 14.41 3.25
N SER A 172 17.90 14.74 3.67
CA SER A 172 17.62 15.95 4.43
C SER A 172 18.41 15.99 5.75
N THR A 173 19.11 17.09 5.99
CA THR A 173 19.79 17.38 7.26
C THR A 173 18.85 17.83 8.39
N THR A 174 17.54 17.95 8.10
CA THR A 174 16.54 18.44 9.06
C THR A 174 15.92 17.34 9.94
N GLY A 175 16.56 16.18 10.03
CA GLY A 175 16.07 15.03 10.81
C GLY A 175 14.89 14.27 10.17
N LYS A 176 14.53 14.61 8.94
CA LYS A 176 13.55 13.83 8.16
C LYS A 176 14.29 12.71 7.44
N ALA A 177 13.69 11.52 7.47
CA ALA A 177 14.23 10.37 6.77
C ALA A 177 14.33 10.61 5.26
N PRO A 178 15.29 9.97 4.57
CA PRO A 178 15.33 9.93 3.14
C PRO A 178 14.09 9.26 2.59
N GLY A 179 13.58 9.79 1.51
CA GLY A 179 12.39 9.26 0.88
C GLY A 179 11.09 9.53 1.63
N ASN A 180 10.05 9.84 0.91
CA ASN A 180 8.73 10.14 1.44
C ASN A 180 7.74 8.97 1.32
N ASN A 181 8.18 7.80 0.82
CA ASN A 181 7.32 6.63 0.62
C ASN A 181 6.82 6.04 1.95
N HIS A 182 7.65 6.12 3.00
CA HIS A 182 7.36 5.55 4.31
C HIS A 182 7.22 6.59 5.42
N HIS A 183 7.16 7.86 5.09
CA HIS A 183 6.95 8.98 6.02
C HIS A 183 7.84 8.90 7.28
N LYS A 184 7.22 8.76 8.46
CA LYS A 184 7.89 8.72 9.75
C LYS A 184 8.67 7.42 10.02
N TYR A 185 8.56 6.40 9.19
CA TYR A 185 9.20 5.10 9.40
C TYR A 185 10.58 4.99 8.73
N GLY A 186 11.08 6.07 8.18
CA GLY A 186 12.36 6.08 7.47
C GLY A 186 12.22 5.62 6.02
N GLY A 187 13.31 5.19 5.44
CA GLY A 187 13.37 4.71 4.06
C GLY A 187 14.39 3.58 3.91
N ASN A 188 14.61 3.16 2.68
CA ASN A 188 15.58 2.15 2.30
C ASN A 188 16.60 2.74 1.34
N VAL A 189 17.86 2.34 1.46
CA VAL A 189 18.94 2.65 0.53
C VAL A 189 19.58 1.35 0.07
N LEU A 190 19.65 1.19 -1.23
CA LEU A 190 20.38 0.10 -1.89
C LEU A 190 21.73 0.65 -2.35
N PHE A 191 22.80 -0.03 -2.02
CA PHE A 191 24.15 0.29 -2.43
C PHE A 191 24.56 -0.46 -3.70
N ALA A 192 25.63 -0.01 -4.33
CA ALA A 192 26.04 -0.54 -5.62
C ALA A 192 26.65 -1.96 -5.56
N ASP A 193 27.02 -2.45 -4.39
CA ASP A 193 27.38 -3.84 -4.10
C ASP A 193 26.18 -4.75 -3.82
N GLY A 194 24.96 -4.19 -3.71
CA GLY A 194 23.72 -4.92 -3.46
C GLY A 194 23.27 -4.99 -2.02
N HIS A 195 24.07 -4.48 -1.06
CA HIS A 195 23.55 -4.42 0.29
C HIS A 195 22.49 -3.35 0.47
N LEU A 196 21.59 -3.57 1.40
CA LEU A 196 20.46 -2.70 1.70
C LEU A 196 20.52 -2.20 3.13
N GLU A 197 20.42 -0.89 3.30
CA GLU A 197 20.29 -0.28 4.60
C GLU A 197 18.91 0.35 4.80
N MET A 198 18.36 0.13 6.00
CA MET A 198 17.17 0.81 6.47
C MET A 198 17.58 2.07 7.23
N THR A 199 17.13 3.23 6.75
CA THR A 199 17.41 4.48 7.42
C THR A 199 16.53 4.67 8.65
N PRO A 200 17.06 5.29 9.71
CA PRO A 200 16.27 5.58 10.89
C PRO A 200 15.17 6.62 10.63
N PRO A 201 14.05 6.57 11.35
CA PRO A 201 12.89 7.42 11.08
C PRO A 201 13.07 8.89 11.48
N LYS A 202 14.02 9.20 12.33
CA LYS A 202 14.18 10.55 12.93
C LYS A 202 15.53 11.20 12.69
N LEU A 203 16.53 10.45 12.31
CA LEU A 203 17.89 10.96 12.11
C LEU A 203 18.15 11.20 10.62
N ALA A 204 18.91 12.24 10.30
CA ALA A 204 19.45 12.42 8.97
C ALA A 204 20.42 11.27 8.67
N PHE A 205 20.25 10.66 7.53
CA PHE A 205 21.18 9.64 7.05
C PHE A 205 22.27 10.34 6.26
N SER A 206 23.50 10.24 6.74
CA SER A 206 24.64 10.90 6.11
C SER A 206 25.12 10.09 4.92
N LEU A 207 24.55 10.36 3.77
CA LEU A 207 25.01 9.83 2.49
C LEU A 207 25.33 11.00 1.56
N VAL A 208 26.54 11.04 1.07
CA VAL A 208 27.03 12.11 0.21
C VAL A 208 27.02 11.64 -1.24
N VAL A 209 26.57 12.49 -2.15
CA VAL A 209 26.65 12.23 -3.60
C VAL A 209 28.12 12.30 -4.00
N THR A 210 28.65 11.21 -4.54
CA THR A 210 30.05 11.12 -4.96
C THR A 210 30.27 11.77 -6.33
N GLN A 211 31.50 12.14 -6.63
CA GLN A 211 31.85 12.71 -7.93
C GLN A 211 31.54 11.73 -9.07
N GLY A 212 30.90 12.22 -10.12
CA GLY A 212 30.47 11.42 -11.28
C GLY A 212 29.10 10.75 -11.10
N VAL A 213 28.51 10.83 -9.91
CA VAL A 213 27.15 10.31 -9.65
C VAL A 213 26.13 11.44 -9.76
N VAL A 214 25.03 11.16 -10.45
CA VAL A 214 23.89 12.08 -10.58
C VAL A 214 22.68 11.48 -9.90
N LEU A 215 22.14 12.20 -8.90
CA LEU A 215 20.92 11.78 -8.24
C LEU A 215 19.71 12.13 -9.13
N LEU A 216 19.03 11.12 -9.61
CA LEU A 216 17.79 11.21 -10.35
C LEU A 216 16.61 10.89 -9.43
N ASN A 217 15.80 11.88 -9.14
CA ASN A 217 14.54 11.66 -8.44
C ASN A 217 13.45 11.17 -9.40
N PRO A 218 12.45 10.43 -8.92
CA PRO A 218 11.27 10.13 -9.73
C PRO A 218 10.48 11.41 -10.01
N ARG A 219 9.70 11.38 -11.07
CA ARG A 219 8.80 12.49 -11.44
C ARG A 219 7.92 12.93 -10.28
N PRO A 220 7.62 14.24 -10.17
CA PRO A 220 6.78 14.79 -9.11
C PRO A 220 5.31 14.30 -9.16
#